data_fc8d2f3cbffdefffe90b91dfcf0d8247
#
_entry.id   fc8d2f3cbffdefffe90b91dfcf0d8247
#
_cell.length_a   1.000
_cell.length_b   1.000
_cell.length_c   1.000
_cell.angle_alpha   90.00
_cell.angle_beta   90.00
_cell.angle_gamma   90.00
#
_symmetry.space_group_name_H-M   'P 1'
#
loop_
_entity.id
_entity.type
_entity.pdbx_description
1 polymer ?
#
loop_
_entity_poly.entity_id
_entity_poly.type
_entity_poly.pdbx_seq_one_letter_code
_entity_poly.pdbx_strand_id
1 'polypeptide(L)'
;MNFSEISTIITVGILASLLGLSLLQFSSVKKSLRIQSEQQIYARVIESRMKLENTEAFTKMAKENPLFAERLALVDDPEEYYTVVAYLDLIEFLFHQYNTKMMDTKLWPRWKALAGTLLSIPKFKKVWDKTKYVHNTDFIQFMDSL
;
A
#
# COMPACT_ATOMS: atom_id res chain seq x y z
N MET A 1 2.06 -59.58 0.22
CA MET A 1 2.63 -58.32 -0.32
C MET A 1 4.14 -58.50 -0.38
N ASN A 2 4.69 -58.40 -1.56
CA ASN A 2 6.14 -58.56 -1.77
C ASN A 2 6.91 -57.33 -1.30
N PHE A 3 8.17 -57.51 -0.91
CA PHE A 3 9.05 -56.40 -0.49
C PHE A 3 9.10 -55.25 -1.51
N SER A 4 9.07 -55.56 -2.80
CA SER A 4 9.00 -54.60 -3.90
C SER A 4 7.70 -53.76 -3.90
N GLU A 5 6.55 -54.37 -3.60
CA GLU A 5 5.26 -53.68 -3.53
C GLU A 5 5.23 -52.70 -2.36
N ILE A 6 5.75 -53.11 -1.22
CA ILE A 6 5.87 -52.25 -0.03
C ILE A 6 6.78 -51.01 -0.32
N SER A 7 7.94 -51.25 -0.91
CA SER A 7 8.87 -50.19 -1.29
C SER A 7 8.25 -49.22 -2.29
N THR A 8 7.49 -49.71 -3.26
CA THR A 8 6.77 -48.89 -4.24
C THR A 8 5.73 -48.01 -3.57
N ILE A 9 4.91 -48.56 -2.67
CA ILE A 9 3.88 -47.79 -1.93
C ILE A 9 4.50 -46.69 -1.07
N ILE A 10 5.60 -46.99 -0.37
CA ILE A 10 6.32 -46.00 0.44
C ILE A 10 6.87 -44.88 -0.44
N THR A 11 7.49 -45.23 -1.56
CA THR A 11 8.06 -44.27 -2.51
C THR A 11 6.97 -43.34 -3.09
N VAL A 12 5.84 -43.90 -3.52
CA VAL A 12 4.71 -43.12 -4.02
C VAL A 12 4.15 -42.19 -2.92
N GLY A 13 4.03 -42.66 -1.70
CA GLY A 13 3.61 -41.85 -0.55
C GLY A 13 4.54 -40.66 -0.26
N ILE A 14 5.84 -40.90 -0.30
CA ILE A 14 6.85 -39.84 -0.13
C ILE A 14 6.75 -38.82 -1.27
N LEU A 15 6.70 -39.28 -2.53
CA LEU A 15 6.58 -38.40 -3.68
C LEU A 15 5.30 -37.57 -3.66
N ALA A 16 4.17 -38.15 -3.29
CA ALA A 16 2.91 -37.40 -3.13
C ALA A 16 3.00 -36.33 -2.04
N SER A 17 3.64 -36.69 -0.91
CA SER A 17 3.86 -35.74 0.19
C SER A 17 4.78 -34.58 -0.22
N LEU A 18 5.87 -34.88 -0.91
CA LEU A 18 6.81 -33.86 -1.43
C LEU A 18 6.12 -32.95 -2.45
N LEU A 19 5.29 -33.49 -3.33
CA LEU A 19 4.52 -32.71 -4.27
C LEU A 19 3.54 -31.78 -3.56
N GLY A 20 2.83 -32.27 -2.55
CA GLY A 20 1.93 -31.46 -1.72
C GLY A 20 2.64 -30.31 -1.03
N LEU A 21 3.80 -30.59 -0.40
CA LEU A 21 4.63 -29.57 0.24
C LEU A 21 5.14 -28.53 -0.78
N SER A 22 5.57 -28.98 -1.96
CA SER A 22 6.04 -28.10 -3.04
C SER A 22 4.94 -27.14 -3.52
N LEU A 23 3.71 -27.62 -3.65
CA LEU A 23 2.57 -26.78 -4.03
C LEU A 23 2.24 -25.71 -2.95
N LEU A 24 2.31 -26.10 -1.68
CA LEU A 24 2.13 -25.15 -0.57
C LEU A 24 3.23 -24.10 -0.53
N GLN A 25 4.49 -24.52 -0.72
CA GLN A 25 5.63 -23.60 -0.79
C GLN A 25 5.51 -22.64 -1.97
N PHE A 26 5.11 -23.15 -3.15
CA PHE A 26 4.93 -22.31 -4.33
C PHE A 26 3.85 -21.25 -4.12
N SER A 27 2.74 -21.60 -3.49
CA SER A 27 1.68 -20.65 -3.13
C SER A 27 2.20 -19.56 -2.17
N SER A 28 2.98 -19.94 -1.17
CA SER A 28 3.60 -19.02 -0.22
C SER A 28 4.59 -18.06 -0.89
N VAL A 29 5.46 -18.59 -1.77
CA VAL A 29 6.43 -17.79 -2.52
C VAL A 29 5.71 -16.80 -3.45
N LYS A 30 4.69 -17.24 -4.17
CA LYS A 30 3.87 -16.37 -5.04
C LYS A 30 3.24 -15.22 -4.25
N LYS A 31 2.70 -15.51 -3.06
CA LYS A 31 2.14 -14.50 -2.17
C LYS A 31 3.21 -13.50 -1.71
N SER A 32 4.39 -13.99 -1.30
CA SER A 32 5.52 -13.15 -0.87
C SER A 32 6.01 -12.23 -1.99
N LEU A 33 6.17 -12.75 -3.21
CA LEU A 33 6.58 -11.96 -4.38
C LEU A 33 5.57 -10.86 -4.72
N ARG A 34 4.27 -11.16 -4.64
CA ARG A 34 3.23 -10.17 -4.84
C ARG A 34 3.33 -9.03 -3.82
N ILE A 35 3.49 -9.36 -2.53
CA ILE A 35 3.66 -8.38 -1.45
C ILE A 35 4.86 -7.50 -1.70
N GLN A 36 6.01 -8.10 -2.03
CA GLN A 36 7.24 -7.35 -2.32
C GLN A 36 7.05 -6.40 -3.52
N SER A 37 6.37 -6.87 -4.58
CA SER A 37 6.06 -6.04 -5.74
C SER A 37 5.17 -4.85 -5.38
N GLU A 38 4.11 -5.08 -4.61
CA GLU A 38 3.23 -4.01 -4.12
C GLU A 38 4.00 -2.98 -3.28
N GLN A 39 4.84 -3.45 -2.35
CA GLN A 39 5.69 -2.58 -1.52
C GLN A 39 6.65 -1.73 -2.37
N GLN A 40 7.28 -2.32 -3.39
CA GLN A 40 8.17 -1.59 -4.28
C GLN A 40 7.44 -0.52 -5.10
N ILE A 41 6.23 -0.82 -5.57
CA ILE A 41 5.40 0.15 -6.32
C ILE A 41 5.07 1.35 -5.42
N TYR A 42 4.55 1.09 -4.21
CA TYR A 42 4.21 2.16 -3.27
C TYR A 42 5.44 2.99 -2.87
N ALA A 43 6.55 2.34 -2.57
CA ALA A 43 7.80 3.04 -2.23
C ALA A 43 8.24 3.99 -3.36
N ARG A 44 8.16 3.54 -4.61
CA ARG A 44 8.51 4.37 -5.78
C ARG A 44 7.54 5.52 -5.99
N VAL A 45 6.24 5.30 -5.77
CA VAL A 45 5.22 6.36 -5.88
C VAL A 45 5.46 7.43 -4.83
N ILE A 46 5.67 7.03 -3.57
CA ILE A 46 5.94 7.96 -2.47
C ILE A 46 7.24 8.72 -2.70
N GLU A 47 8.31 8.01 -3.08
CA GLU A 47 9.61 8.62 -3.39
C GLU A 47 9.50 9.63 -4.55
N SER A 48 8.78 9.27 -5.61
CA SER A 48 8.54 10.15 -6.75
C SER A 48 7.80 11.43 -6.36
N ARG A 49 6.82 11.33 -5.46
CA ARG A 49 6.06 12.49 -4.97
C ARG A 49 6.85 13.38 -4.02
N MET A 50 7.78 12.79 -3.27
CA MET A 50 8.64 13.52 -2.33
C MET A 50 9.90 14.09 -2.98
N LYS A 51 10.24 13.68 -4.21
CA LYS A 51 11.34 14.26 -4.98
C LYS A 51 10.91 15.58 -5.60
N LEU A 52 11.36 16.65 -5.01
CA LEU A 52 11.03 18.03 -5.41
C LEU A 52 11.76 18.50 -6.66
N GLU A 53 12.76 17.77 -7.12
CA GLU A 53 13.64 18.15 -8.26
C GLU A 53 12.86 18.44 -9.55
N ASN A 54 11.69 17.82 -9.75
CA ASN A 54 10.83 18.01 -10.92
C ASN A 54 9.49 18.70 -10.59
N THR A 55 9.29 19.18 -9.36
CA THR A 55 8.00 19.70 -8.89
C THR A 55 7.57 20.93 -9.67
N GLU A 56 8.48 21.84 -9.99
CA GLU A 56 8.17 23.06 -10.72
C GLU A 56 7.67 22.75 -12.13
N ALA A 57 8.39 21.91 -12.88
CA ALA A 57 8.01 21.51 -14.23
C ALA A 57 6.67 20.78 -14.26
N PHE A 58 6.47 19.82 -13.34
CA PHE A 58 5.22 19.09 -13.22
C PHE A 58 4.08 20.01 -12.79
N THR A 59 4.31 20.90 -11.83
CA THR A 59 3.33 21.88 -11.36
C THR A 59 2.87 22.80 -12.49
N LYS A 60 3.80 23.24 -13.35
CA LYS A 60 3.48 24.06 -14.50
C LYS A 60 2.55 23.34 -15.48
N MET A 61 2.86 22.08 -15.82
CA MET A 61 2.00 21.24 -16.65
C MET A 61 0.66 20.92 -15.98
N ALA A 62 0.67 20.61 -14.69
CA ALA A 62 -0.53 20.26 -13.95
C ALA A 62 -1.52 21.42 -13.87
N LYS A 63 -1.06 22.67 -13.82
CA LYS A 63 -1.93 23.86 -13.84
C LYS A 63 -2.73 24.04 -15.15
N GLU A 64 -2.31 23.39 -16.23
CA GLU A 64 -3.08 23.36 -17.48
C GLU A 64 -4.34 22.49 -17.37
N ASN A 65 -4.40 21.59 -16.37
CA ASN A 65 -5.59 20.79 -16.06
C ASN A 65 -6.38 21.46 -14.94
N PRO A 66 -7.66 21.85 -15.17
CA PRO A 66 -8.47 22.55 -14.18
C PRO A 66 -8.59 21.84 -12.83
N LEU A 67 -8.71 20.49 -12.84
CA LEU A 67 -8.80 19.70 -11.61
C LEU A 67 -7.51 19.73 -10.80
N PHE A 68 -6.34 19.70 -11.45
CA PHE A 68 -5.07 19.84 -10.75
C PHE A 68 -4.83 21.26 -10.28
N ALA A 69 -5.20 22.26 -11.06
CA ALA A 69 -5.11 23.66 -10.66
C ALA A 69 -5.94 23.93 -9.40
N GLU A 70 -7.17 23.41 -9.32
CA GLU A 70 -8.03 23.51 -8.14
C GLU A 70 -7.39 22.83 -6.91
N ARG A 71 -6.80 21.64 -7.09
CA ARG A 71 -6.13 20.92 -6.00
C ARG A 71 -4.88 21.64 -5.49
N LEU A 72 -4.06 22.17 -6.39
CA LEU A 72 -2.88 22.94 -6.01
C LEU A 72 -3.22 24.24 -5.30
N ALA A 73 -4.39 24.84 -5.60
CA ALA A 73 -4.89 26.03 -4.89
C ALA A 73 -5.40 25.76 -3.47
N LEU A 74 -5.41 24.51 -3.00
CA LEU A 74 -5.79 24.15 -1.63
C LEU A 74 -4.72 24.52 -0.59
N VAL A 75 -3.49 24.69 -1.03
CA VAL A 75 -2.29 24.98 -0.22
C VAL A 75 -1.54 26.20 -0.77
N ASP A 76 -0.63 26.74 0.01
CA ASP A 76 0.13 27.94 -0.41
C ASP A 76 1.26 27.58 -1.37
N ASP A 77 1.85 26.38 -1.21
CA ASP A 77 2.94 25.86 -2.01
C ASP A 77 2.59 24.51 -2.62
N PRO A 78 2.84 24.26 -3.93
CA PRO A 78 2.68 22.95 -4.54
C PRO A 78 3.40 21.81 -3.81
N GLU A 79 4.54 22.08 -3.19
CA GLU A 79 5.29 21.11 -2.40
C GLU A 79 4.48 20.62 -1.19
N GLU A 80 3.73 21.50 -0.54
CA GLU A 80 2.81 21.14 0.56
C GLU A 80 1.75 20.16 0.06
N TYR A 81 1.18 20.39 -1.13
CA TYR A 81 0.20 19.50 -1.72
C TYR A 81 0.77 18.09 -1.96
N TYR A 82 1.95 18.01 -2.61
CA TYR A 82 2.57 16.72 -2.90
C TYR A 82 3.00 15.99 -1.63
N THR A 83 3.46 16.72 -0.62
CA THR A 83 3.78 16.16 0.69
C THR A 83 2.55 15.55 1.34
N VAL A 84 1.42 16.27 1.39
CA VAL A 84 0.16 15.74 1.95
C VAL A 84 -0.28 14.49 1.21
N VAL A 85 -0.28 14.51 -0.12
CA VAL A 85 -0.70 13.36 -0.92
C VAL A 85 0.23 12.15 -0.71
N ALA A 86 1.55 12.38 -0.59
CA ALA A 86 2.50 11.31 -0.28
C ALA A 86 2.22 10.65 1.08
N TYR A 87 1.86 11.43 2.11
CA TYR A 87 1.45 10.88 3.40
C TYR A 87 0.11 10.16 3.34
N LEU A 88 -0.86 10.65 2.55
CA LEU A 88 -2.14 9.96 2.36
C LEU A 88 -1.92 8.59 1.69
N ASP A 89 -1.11 8.52 0.64
CA ASP A 89 -0.74 7.25 0.01
C ASP A 89 -0.02 6.30 0.96
N LEU A 90 0.88 6.83 1.80
CA LEU A 90 1.58 6.02 2.80
C LEU A 90 0.59 5.42 3.81
N ILE A 91 -0.35 6.22 4.34
CA ILE A 91 -1.33 5.76 5.32
C ILE A 91 -2.28 4.74 4.66
N GLU A 92 -2.73 4.99 3.42
CA GLU A 92 -3.57 4.04 2.68
C GLU A 92 -2.86 2.71 2.45
N PHE A 93 -1.58 2.74 2.07
CA PHE A 93 -0.77 1.54 1.95
C PHE A 93 -0.68 0.76 3.27
N LEU A 94 -0.39 1.45 4.38
CA LEU A 94 -0.30 0.83 5.69
C LEU A 94 -1.65 0.27 6.16
N PHE A 95 -2.75 0.96 5.87
CA PHE A 95 -4.11 0.48 6.11
C PHE A 95 -4.40 -0.80 5.33
N HIS A 96 -4.02 -0.84 4.04
CA HIS A 96 -4.15 -2.04 3.21
C HIS A 96 -3.31 -3.21 3.77
N GLN A 97 -2.06 -2.96 4.18
CA GLN A 97 -1.21 -3.98 4.80
C GLN A 97 -1.80 -4.53 6.10
N TYR A 98 -2.44 -3.68 6.90
CA TYR A 98 -3.13 -4.09 8.12
C TYR A 98 -4.35 -4.98 7.80
N ASN A 99 -5.23 -4.53 6.90
CA ASN A 99 -6.46 -5.27 6.54
C ASN A 99 -6.17 -6.62 5.89
N THR A 100 -5.09 -6.72 5.13
CA THR A 100 -4.65 -7.97 4.48
C THR A 100 -3.80 -8.86 5.39
N LYS A 101 -3.63 -8.47 6.69
CA LYS A 101 -2.82 -9.19 7.68
C LYS A 101 -1.36 -9.38 7.24
N MET A 102 -0.81 -8.41 6.52
CA MET A 102 0.58 -8.39 6.07
C MET A 102 1.48 -7.56 6.97
N MET A 103 0.88 -6.78 7.88
CA MET A 103 1.59 -6.00 8.89
C MET A 103 1.43 -6.65 10.26
N ASP A 104 2.46 -6.53 11.12
CA ASP A 104 2.30 -6.84 12.54
C ASP A 104 1.21 -5.93 13.14
N THR A 105 0.16 -6.56 13.64
CA THR A 105 -1.00 -5.85 14.21
C THR A 105 -0.63 -4.94 15.38
N LYS A 106 0.50 -5.19 16.07
CA LYS A 106 1.01 -4.33 17.14
C LYS A 106 1.49 -2.96 16.67
N LEU A 107 1.82 -2.82 15.38
CA LEU A 107 2.27 -1.56 14.79
C LEU A 107 1.11 -0.65 14.37
N TRP A 108 -0.06 -1.23 14.11
CA TRP A 108 -1.21 -0.49 13.59
C TRP A 108 -1.68 0.67 14.50
N PRO A 109 -1.78 0.55 15.83
CA PRO A 109 -2.19 1.65 16.69
C PRO A 109 -1.33 2.91 16.52
N ARG A 110 -0.03 2.75 16.29
CA ARG A 110 0.90 3.87 16.02
C ARG A 110 0.56 4.59 14.71
N TRP A 111 0.30 3.84 13.66
CA TRP A 111 -0.04 4.41 12.36
C TRP A 111 -1.42 5.06 12.35
N LYS A 112 -2.39 4.46 13.04
CA LYS A 112 -3.70 5.07 13.28
C LYS A 112 -3.59 6.41 14.02
N ALA A 113 -2.78 6.47 15.06
CA ALA A 113 -2.53 7.70 15.80
C ALA A 113 -1.87 8.78 14.93
N LEU A 114 -0.90 8.40 14.08
CA LEU A 114 -0.28 9.32 13.12
C LEU A 114 -1.32 9.88 12.15
N ALA A 115 -2.19 9.03 11.59
CA ALA A 115 -3.25 9.46 10.67
C ALA A 115 -4.17 10.50 11.32
N GLY A 116 -4.62 10.27 12.57
CA GLY A 116 -5.43 11.22 13.32
C GLY A 116 -4.68 12.54 13.57
N THR A 117 -3.39 12.47 13.91
CA THR A 117 -2.55 13.65 14.09
C THR A 117 -2.43 14.47 12.79
N LEU A 118 -2.22 13.80 11.65
CA LEU A 118 -2.14 14.49 10.36
C LEU A 118 -3.47 15.15 9.98
N LEU A 119 -4.61 14.47 10.22
CA LEU A 119 -5.93 15.05 10.00
C LEU A 119 -6.24 16.25 10.90
N SER A 120 -5.58 16.38 12.03
CA SER A 120 -5.72 17.58 12.90
C SER A 120 -5.03 18.83 12.33
N ILE A 121 -4.18 18.68 11.31
CA ILE A 121 -3.53 19.78 10.60
C ILE A 121 -4.54 20.35 9.58
N PRO A 122 -4.93 21.64 9.69
CA PRO A 122 -6.00 22.21 8.85
C PRO A 122 -5.74 22.07 7.33
N LYS A 123 -4.52 22.31 6.87
CA LYS A 123 -4.13 22.16 5.47
C LYS A 123 -4.25 20.70 5.00
N PHE A 124 -3.78 19.76 5.82
CA PHE A 124 -3.88 18.33 5.52
C PHE A 124 -5.35 17.89 5.38
N LYS A 125 -6.18 18.29 6.34
CA LYS A 125 -7.61 17.99 6.30
C LYS A 125 -8.30 18.60 5.09
N LYS A 126 -7.97 19.84 4.73
CA LYS A 126 -8.52 20.51 3.54
C LYS A 126 -8.20 19.74 2.25
N VAL A 127 -6.96 19.25 2.11
CA VAL A 127 -6.57 18.41 0.97
C VAL A 127 -7.30 17.07 1.01
N TRP A 128 -7.36 16.41 2.18
CA TRP A 128 -8.12 15.18 2.34
C TRP A 128 -9.57 15.32 1.88
N ASP A 129 -10.32 16.28 2.42
CA ASP A 129 -11.74 16.49 2.13
C ASP A 129 -12.01 16.71 0.63
N LYS A 130 -11.05 17.29 -0.09
CA LYS A 130 -11.17 17.57 -1.53
C LYS A 130 -10.66 16.43 -2.43
N THR A 131 -9.82 15.55 -1.91
CA THR A 131 -9.18 14.51 -2.72
C THR A 131 -9.60 13.09 -2.33
N LYS A 132 -10.30 12.88 -1.23
CA LYS A 132 -10.63 11.56 -0.69
C LYS A 132 -11.35 10.62 -1.67
N TYR A 133 -12.08 11.14 -2.62
CA TYR A 133 -12.83 10.35 -3.61
C TYR A 133 -11.95 9.52 -4.58
N VAL A 134 -10.63 9.76 -4.62
CA VAL A 134 -9.69 8.94 -5.41
C VAL A 134 -9.17 7.73 -4.66
N HIS A 135 -9.45 7.63 -3.35
CA HIS A 135 -9.00 6.56 -2.49
C HIS A 135 -10.01 5.41 -2.39
N ASN A 136 -9.58 4.29 -1.84
CA ASN A 136 -10.45 3.14 -1.60
C ASN A 136 -11.55 3.47 -0.58
N THR A 137 -12.77 2.97 -0.79
CA THR A 137 -13.94 3.24 0.06
C THR A 137 -13.71 2.87 1.53
N ASP A 138 -13.08 1.72 1.80
CA ASP A 138 -12.80 1.29 3.18
C ASP A 138 -11.80 2.23 3.86
N PHE A 139 -10.83 2.73 3.09
CA PHE A 139 -9.87 3.71 3.58
C PHE A 139 -10.53 5.07 3.85
N ILE A 140 -11.45 5.50 3.00
CA ILE A 140 -12.24 6.74 3.23
C ILE A 140 -13.02 6.61 4.55
N GLN A 141 -13.74 5.50 4.76
CA GLN A 141 -14.48 5.27 5.99
C GLN A 141 -13.58 5.25 7.23
N PHE A 142 -12.42 4.63 7.12
CA PHE A 142 -11.41 4.64 8.18
C PHE A 142 -10.95 6.06 8.51
N MET A 143 -10.51 6.83 7.53
CA MET A 143 -10.02 8.20 7.74
C MET A 143 -11.11 9.13 8.26
N ASP A 144 -12.33 9.04 7.74
CA ASP A 144 -13.45 9.86 8.20
C ASP A 144 -13.94 9.47 9.62
N SER A 145 -13.50 8.32 10.17
CA SER A 145 -13.78 7.87 11.54
C SER A 145 -12.77 8.36 12.57
N LEU A 146 -11.69 9.02 12.17
CA LEU A 146 -10.63 9.53 13.05
C LEU A 146 -10.97 10.91 13.56
#